data_50f36733e24008a4547ac73bf2df30f2
#
_entry.id   50f36733e24008a4547ac73bf2df30f2
#
_cell.length_a   1.000
_cell.length_b   1.000
_cell.length_c   1.000
_cell.angle_alpha   90.00
_cell.angle_beta   90.00
_cell.angle_gamma   90.00
#
_symmetry.space_group_name_H-M   'P 1'
#
loop_
_entity.id
_entity.type
_entity.pdbx_description
1 polymer ?
#
loop_
_entity_poly.entity_id
_entity_poly.type
_entity_poly.pdbx_seq_one_letter_code
_entity_poly.pdbx_strand_id
1 'polypeptide(L)'
;TEGNSTNAKKAQAVIAKTDAATGDRDMAERRKAEAYVLRAYMHYIVVNLYAKAYNPETAADDPGVPYIKEDDKLDVPCAKSTVAEVYENILADLETALSLNSLPDKPINTMRVGKAFAYAVKAKALMSMHKFPEAKEAAEASLAINDFIYDQRPVIDGEVVRPWIDCQEDLFTAFYERPNIHAYTDEIMAQFEPGSISFNHFPKIDESGFPIGLIIYGVPGLTMWDNNDFYMTTGGLTTIDMYLTRAECLIRSNKGDDLQQAMNIINTIREK
;
A
#
# COMPACT_ATOMS: atom_id res chain seq x y z
N THR A 1 4.76 13.31 7.35
CA THR A 1 5.83 12.78 8.21
C THR A 1 5.43 12.81 9.67
N GLU A 2 5.05 13.96 10.22
CA GLU A 2 4.43 14.06 11.55
C GLU A 2 3.15 13.20 11.63
N GLY A 3 2.35 13.15 10.57
CA GLY A 3 1.13 12.37 10.50
C GLY A 3 1.33 10.87 10.71
N ASN A 4 2.33 10.26 10.08
CA ASN A 4 2.58 8.81 10.22
C ASN A 4 3.08 8.45 11.63
N SER A 5 3.97 9.26 12.20
CA SER A 5 4.41 9.10 13.59
C SER A 5 3.23 9.27 14.58
N THR A 6 2.36 10.23 14.34
CA THR A 6 1.15 10.45 15.15
C THR A 6 0.18 9.29 15.05
N ASN A 7 -0.02 8.71 13.86
CA ASN A 7 -0.89 7.57 13.68
C ASN A 7 -0.34 6.29 14.32
N ALA A 8 0.98 6.06 14.27
CA ALA A 8 1.62 4.97 15.00
C ALA A 8 1.41 5.10 16.52
N LYS A 9 1.53 6.33 17.08
CA LYS A 9 1.23 6.62 18.49
C LYS A 9 -0.24 6.36 18.86
N LYS A 10 -1.19 6.69 17.97
CA LYS A 10 -2.61 6.40 18.20
C LYS A 10 -2.86 4.89 18.20
N ALA A 11 -2.26 4.14 17.28
CA ALA A 11 -2.37 2.69 17.24
C ALA A 11 -1.80 2.05 18.53
N GLN A 12 -0.63 2.48 18.98
CA GLN A 12 -0.03 2.06 20.25
C GLN A 12 -0.99 2.27 21.44
N ALA A 13 -1.63 3.44 21.53
CA ALA A 13 -2.56 3.73 22.63
C ALA A 13 -3.80 2.81 22.61
N VAL A 14 -4.29 2.41 21.43
CA VAL A 14 -5.37 1.43 21.31
C VAL A 14 -4.90 0.07 21.81
N ILE A 15 -3.74 -0.41 21.35
CA ILE A 15 -3.19 -1.72 21.75
C ILE A 15 -3.03 -1.78 23.29
N ALA A 16 -2.41 -0.77 23.89
CA ALA A 16 -2.14 -0.72 25.32
C ALA A 16 -3.40 -0.73 26.20
N LYS A 17 -4.52 -0.19 25.71
CA LYS A 17 -5.74 0.01 26.52
C LYS A 17 -6.83 -1.02 26.25
N THR A 18 -6.74 -1.78 25.17
CA THR A 18 -7.83 -2.68 24.73
C THR A 18 -8.13 -3.78 25.75
N ASP A 19 -7.11 -4.34 26.40
CA ASP A 19 -7.30 -5.45 27.35
C ASP A 19 -8.05 -5.03 28.62
N ALA A 20 -7.93 -3.75 29.00
CA ALA A 20 -8.66 -3.17 30.11
C ALA A 20 -10.02 -2.55 29.70
N ALA A 21 -10.36 -2.54 28.43
CA ALA A 21 -11.60 -1.98 27.95
C ALA A 21 -12.81 -2.82 28.40
N THR A 22 -13.86 -2.14 28.85
CA THR A 22 -15.15 -2.76 29.19
C THR A 22 -16.11 -2.70 28.01
N GLY A 23 -17.03 -3.66 27.87
CA GLY A 23 -18.04 -3.71 26.83
C GLY A 23 -17.85 -4.89 25.86
N ASP A 24 -18.07 -4.64 24.58
CA ASP A 24 -18.01 -5.66 23.54
C ASP A 24 -16.56 -6.15 23.31
N ARG A 25 -16.27 -7.36 23.76
CA ARG A 25 -14.94 -7.98 23.66
C ARG A 25 -14.53 -8.28 22.23
N ASP A 26 -15.45 -8.73 21.38
CA ASP A 26 -15.17 -9.06 19.99
C ASP A 26 -14.79 -7.78 19.21
N MET A 27 -15.50 -6.70 19.49
CA MET A 27 -15.15 -5.39 18.94
C MET A 27 -13.81 -4.89 19.45
N ALA A 28 -13.52 -5.04 20.74
CA ALA A 28 -12.25 -4.63 21.35
C ALA A 28 -11.06 -5.39 20.70
N GLU A 29 -11.16 -6.70 20.57
CA GLU A 29 -10.14 -7.54 19.93
C GLU A 29 -9.95 -7.18 18.45
N ARG A 30 -11.03 -6.92 17.73
CA ARG A 30 -10.95 -6.43 16.35
C ARG A 30 -10.19 -5.11 16.27
N ARG A 31 -10.49 -4.14 17.15
CA ARG A 31 -9.78 -2.85 17.18
C ARG A 31 -8.30 -3.01 17.53
N LYS A 32 -7.98 -3.95 18.41
CA LYS A 32 -6.59 -4.31 18.73
C LYS A 32 -5.86 -4.86 17.51
N ALA A 33 -6.47 -5.80 16.81
CA ALA A 33 -5.90 -6.37 15.59
C ALA A 33 -5.71 -5.30 14.49
N GLU A 34 -6.73 -4.46 14.23
CA GLU A 34 -6.61 -3.34 13.30
C GLU A 34 -5.46 -2.40 13.69
N ALA A 35 -5.30 -2.10 14.98
CA ALA A 35 -4.24 -1.21 15.46
C ALA A 35 -2.83 -1.80 15.24
N TYR A 36 -2.64 -3.10 15.43
CA TYR A 36 -1.38 -3.78 15.10
C TYR A 36 -1.05 -3.66 13.61
N VAL A 37 -2.00 -3.93 12.72
CA VAL A 37 -1.79 -3.79 11.27
C VAL A 37 -1.46 -2.35 10.89
N LEU A 38 -2.18 -1.36 11.43
CA LEU A 38 -1.92 0.05 11.16
C LEU A 38 -0.54 0.48 11.68
N ARG A 39 -0.13 0.02 12.87
CA ARG A 39 1.20 0.32 13.40
C ARG A 39 2.29 -0.26 12.50
N ALA A 40 2.15 -1.51 12.10
CA ALA A 40 3.06 -2.16 11.17
C ALA A 40 3.15 -1.39 9.84
N TYR A 41 2.01 -1.03 9.26
CA TYR A 41 1.96 -0.31 7.99
C TYR A 41 2.60 1.09 8.09
N MET A 42 2.31 1.84 9.16
CA MET A 42 2.92 3.16 9.35
C MET A 42 4.44 3.08 9.49
N HIS A 43 4.96 2.09 10.24
CA HIS A 43 6.41 1.90 10.34
C HIS A 43 7.02 1.40 9.02
N TYR A 44 6.30 0.58 8.25
CA TYR A 44 6.72 0.19 6.90
C TYR A 44 6.90 1.41 5.99
N ILE A 45 5.96 2.36 6.00
CA ILE A 45 6.09 3.61 5.24
C ILE A 45 7.28 4.41 5.74
N VAL A 46 7.40 4.60 7.07
CA VAL A 46 8.44 5.46 7.65
C VAL A 46 9.83 4.89 7.42
N VAL A 47 10.05 3.58 7.56
CA VAL A 47 11.38 2.97 7.31
C VAL A 47 11.79 3.10 5.85
N ASN A 48 10.85 2.94 4.91
CA ASN A 48 11.15 3.10 3.48
C ASN A 48 11.41 4.56 3.07
N LEU A 49 10.93 5.53 3.83
CA LEU A 49 11.15 6.95 3.54
C LEU A 49 12.43 7.51 4.19
N TYR A 50 12.84 6.98 5.35
CA TYR A 50 13.86 7.61 6.19
C TYR A 50 15.07 6.74 6.53
N ALA A 51 15.05 5.47 6.16
CA ALA A 51 16.17 4.57 6.34
C ALA A 51 16.71 4.12 4.97
N LYS A 52 17.85 3.44 4.99
CA LYS A 52 18.35 2.75 3.80
C LYS A 52 17.37 1.63 3.40
N ALA A 53 17.34 1.31 2.11
CA ALA A 53 16.67 0.10 1.64
C ALA A 53 17.24 -1.12 2.39
N TYR A 54 16.37 -2.09 2.69
CA TYR A 54 16.79 -3.32 3.36
C TYR A 54 17.85 -4.05 2.52
N ASN A 55 18.99 -4.31 3.13
CA ASN A 55 20.01 -5.18 2.56
C ASN A 55 20.30 -6.29 3.57
N PRO A 56 20.09 -7.57 3.21
CA PRO A 56 20.30 -8.70 4.12
C PRO A 56 21.70 -8.75 4.78
N GLU A 57 22.72 -8.20 4.12
CA GLU A 57 24.11 -8.19 4.62
C GLU A 57 24.37 -7.08 5.65
N THR A 58 23.61 -5.98 5.61
CA THR A 58 23.89 -4.78 6.43
C THR A 58 22.73 -4.31 7.29
N ALA A 59 21.51 -4.82 7.07
CA ALA A 59 20.30 -4.35 7.75
C ALA A 59 20.38 -4.41 9.29
N ALA A 60 21.17 -5.34 9.83
CA ALA A 60 21.38 -5.47 11.28
C ALA A 60 22.22 -4.32 11.87
N ASP A 61 23.02 -3.65 11.06
CA ASP A 61 23.88 -2.55 11.45
C ASP A 61 23.40 -1.19 10.90
N ASP A 62 22.58 -1.20 9.85
CA ASP A 62 22.08 0.02 9.23
C ASP A 62 21.09 0.71 10.17
N PRO A 63 21.25 2.03 10.41
CA PRO A 63 20.34 2.77 11.27
C PRO A 63 18.95 2.86 10.59
N GLY A 64 17.95 2.39 11.31
CA GLY A 64 16.55 2.44 10.92
C GLY A 64 15.82 3.63 11.56
N VAL A 65 14.57 3.41 11.93
CA VAL A 65 13.69 4.37 12.57
C VAL A 65 13.25 3.86 13.95
N PRO A 66 12.83 4.74 14.88
CA PRO A 66 12.22 4.28 16.13
C PRO A 66 10.99 3.44 15.83
N TYR A 67 10.85 2.28 16.49
CA TYR A 67 9.62 1.48 16.48
C TYR A 67 8.87 1.69 17.79
N ILE A 68 7.68 2.28 17.70
CA ILE A 68 6.89 2.70 18.88
C ILE A 68 6.09 1.52 19.41
N LYS A 69 6.35 1.09 20.65
CA LYS A 69 5.69 -0.03 21.34
C LYS A 69 4.74 0.43 22.44
N GLU A 70 4.01 -0.50 23.04
CA GLU A 70 2.93 -0.22 24.01
C GLU A 70 3.40 0.48 25.28
N ASP A 71 4.61 0.20 25.71
CA ASP A 71 5.26 0.74 26.92
C ASP A 71 6.06 2.03 26.69
N ASP A 72 6.20 2.46 25.44
CA ASP A 72 6.89 3.70 25.11
C ASP A 72 6.10 4.92 25.56
N LYS A 73 6.77 5.85 26.18
CA LYS A 73 6.19 7.14 26.58
C LYS A 73 6.04 8.04 25.35
N LEU A 74 4.84 8.56 25.13
CA LEU A 74 4.51 9.36 23.94
C LEU A 74 5.34 10.63 23.78
N ASP A 75 5.80 11.23 24.89
CA ASP A 75 6.50 12.51 24.93
C ASP A 75 8.01 12.38 25.13
N VAL A 76 8.54 11.16 25.10
CA VAL A 76 9.98 10.89 25.24
C VAL A 76 10.52 10.40 23.90
N PRO A 77 11.67 10.92 23.43
CA PRO A 77 12.30 10.39 22.23
C PRO A 77 12.65 8.92 22.38
N CYS A 78 12.17 8.10 21.44
CA CYS A 78 12.51 6.68 21.37
C CYS A 78 13.87 6.49 20.70
N ALA A 79 14.62 5.50 21.15
CA ALA A 79 15.85 5.08 20.48
C ALA A 79 15.56 4.60 19.06
N LYS A 80 16.49 4.81 18.13
CA LYS A 80 16.39 4.23 16.80
C LYS A 80 16.67 2.73 16.86
N SER A 81 15.83 1.96 16.18
CA SER A 81 16.11 0.56 15.88
C SER A 81 16.98 0.45 14.63
N THR A 82 17.59 -0.69 14.40
CA THR A 82 18.21 -1.02 13.11
C THR A 82 17.14 -1.27 12.05
N VAL A 83 17.51 -1.25 10.77
CA VAL A 83 16.59 -1.58 9.68
C VAL A 83 16.01 -2.99 9.87
N ALA A 84 16.85 -3.98 10.23
CA ALA A 84 16.40 -5.35 10.50
C ALA A 84 15.36 -5.41 11.63
N GLU A 85 15.64 -4.78 12.77
CA GLU A 85 14.72 -4.75 13.92
C GLU A 85 13.37 -4.10 13.58
N VAL A 86 13.36 -3.05 12.75
CA VAL A 86 12.10 -2.42 12.31
C VAL A 86 11.27 -3.40 11.51
N TYR A 87 11.84 -4.10 10.53
CA TYR A 87 11.11 -5.09 9.73
C TYR A 87 10.67 -6.31 10.53
N GLU A 88 11.49 -6.77 11.49
CA GLU A 88 11.12 -7.85 12.42
C GLU A 88 9.91 -7.45 13.29
N ASN A 89 9.90 -6.24 13.82
CA ASN A 89 8.76 -5.72 14.57
C ASN A 89 7.50 -5.54 13.71
N ILE A 90 7.64 -5.10 12.45
CA ILE A 90 6.53 -5.03 11.48
C ILE A 90 5.91 -6.42 11.30
N LEU A 91 6.73 -7.45 11.05
CA LEU A 91 6.23 -8.81 10.88
C LEU A 91 5.62 -9.37 12.16
N ALA A 92 6.20 -9.10 13.34
CA ALA A 92 5.67 -9.53 14.63
C ALA A 92 4.28 -8.92 14.91
N ASP A 93 4.07 -7.66 14.60
CA ASP A 93 2.78 -7.01 14.72
C ASP A 93 1.72 -7.64 13.80
N LEU A 94 2.09 -7.92 12.56
CA LEU A 94 1.20 -8.55 11.59
C LEU A 94 0.84 -9.99 11.99
N GLU A 95 1.80 -10.77 12.48
CA GLU A 95 1.55 -12.12 13.01
C GLU A 95 0.61 -12.05 14.22
N THR A 96 0.83 -11.11 15.14
CA THR A 96 -0.03 -10.90 16.30
C THR A 96 -1.45 -10.55 15.86
N ALA A 97 -1.61 -9.60 14.92
CA ALA A 97 -2.91 -9.21 14.40
C ALA A 97 -3.67 -10.38 13.75
N LEU A 98 -2.97 -11.18 12.93
CA LEU A 98 -3.56 -12.32 12.25
C LEU A 98 -3.91 -13.46 13.23
N SER A 99 -3.09 -13.67 14.28
CA SER A 99 -3.32 -14.70 15.29
C SER A 99 -4.55 -14.44 16.16
N LEU A 100 -4.94 -13.18 16.36
CA LEU A 100 -6.17 -12.81 17.06
C LEU A 100 -7.43 -13.28 16.32
N ASN A 101 -7.32 -13.60 15.04
CA ASN A 101 -8.41 -14.08 14.17
C ASN A 101 -9.70 -13.24 14.25
N SER A 102 -9.58 -11.95 14.54
CA SER A 102 -10.67 -11.00 14.71
C SER A 102 -10.82 -10.01 13.54
N LEU A 103 -9.85 -9.99 12.61
CA LEU A 103 -9.94 -9.18 11.39
C LEU A 103 -10.97 -9.76 10.43
N PRO A 104 -11.91 -8.95 9.90
CA PRO A 104 -12.88 -9.43 8.93
C PRO A 104 -12.24 -9.66 7.56
N ASP A 105 -12.73 -10.66 6.82
CA ASP A 105 -12.37 -10.84 5.41
C ASP A 105 -12.93 -9.67 4.58
N LYS A 106 -14.16 -9.24 4.86
CA LYS A 106 -14.77 -8.06 4.25
C LYS A 106 -15.02 -7.00 5.33
N PRO A 107 -14.20 -5.95 5.41
CA PRO A 107 -14.44 -4.83 6.31
C PRO A 107 -15.70 -4.06 5.90
N ILE A 108 -16.25 -3.25 6.81
CA ILE A 108 -17.47 -2.46 6.58
C ILE A 108 -17.29 -1.41 5.45
N ASN A 109 -16.07 -0.97 5.25
CA ASN A 109 -15.62 -0.10 4.15
C ASN A 109 -14.09 -0.20 4.02
N THR A 110 -13.55 0.35 2.95
CA THR A 110 -12.11 0.29 2.65
C THR A 110 -11.24 1.15 3.58
N MET A 111 -11.82 2.05 4.37
CA MET A 111 -11.11 2.80 5.41
C MET A 111 -10.89 1.97 6.71
N ARG A 112 -11.41 0.75 6.76
CA ARG A 112 -11.22 -0.18 7.87
C ARG A 112 -10.29 -1.31 7.46
N VAL A 113 -9.46 -1.73 8.39
CA VAL A 113 -8.50 -2.81 8.16
C VAL A 113 -9.24 -4.15 8.08
N GLY A 114 -9.03 -4.86 6.98
CA GLY A 114 -9.44 -6.24 6.79
C GLY A 114 -8.24 -7.19 6.77
N LYS A 115 -8.51 -8.49 6.79
CA LYS A 115 -7.49 -9.53 6.78
C LYS A 115 -6.64 -9.50 5.50
N ALA A 116 -7.27 -9.22 4.34
CA ALA A 116 -6.56 -9.09 3.07
C ALA A 116 -5.49 -7.98 3.11
N PHE A 117 -5.79 -6.83 3.73
CA PHE A 117 -4.81 -5.76 3.89
C PHE A 117 -3.65 -6.16 4.82
N ALA A 118 -3.92 -6.88 5.91
CA ALA A 118 -2.87 -7.37 6.79
C ALA A 118 -1.86 -8.28 6.04
N TYR A 119 -2.36 -9.20 5.21
CA TYR A 119 -1.53 -10.02 4.34
C TYR A 119 -0.79 -9.20 3.28
N ALA A 120 -1.42 -8.16 2.72
CA ALA A 120 -0.79 -7.28 1.75
C ALA A 120 0.40 -6.52 2.35
N VAL A 121 0.26 -5.96 3.55
CA VAL A 121 1.38 -5.30 4.26
C VAL A 121 2.49 -6.31 4.56
N LYS A 122 2.14 -7.54 4.97
CA LYS A 122 3.11 -8.63 5.18
C LYS A 122 3.87 -8.95 3.90
N ALA A 123 3.17 -9.08 2.77
CA ALA A 123 3.79 -9.34 1.47
C ALA A 123 4.78 -8.25 1.09
N LYS A 124 4.41 -6.97 1.24
CA LYS A 124 5.30 -5.84 0.93
C LYS A 124 6.52 -5.78 1.86
N ALA A 125 6.35 -6.03 3.15
CA ALA A 125 7.47 -6.10 4.09
C ALA A 125 8.45 -7.22 3.73
N LEU A 126 7.95 -8.42 3.44
CA LEU A 126 8.76 -9.57 3.02
C LEU A 126 9.46 -9.34 1.68
N MET A 127 8.80 -8.67 0.72
CA MET A 127 9.44 -8.24 -0.54
C MET A 127 10.63 -7.33 -0.28
N SER A 128 10.48 -6.33 0.58
CA SER A 128 11.57 -5.42 0.96
C SER A 128 12.74 -6.17 1.63
N MET A 129 12.44 -7.22 2.40
CA MET A 129 13.44 -8.08 3.05
C MET A 129 14.06 -9.13 2.11
N HIS A 130 13.72 -9.15 0.84
CA HIS A 130 14.12 -10.15 -0.17
C HIS A 130 13.67 -11.58 0.16
N LYS A 131 12.65 -11.76 1.00
CA LYS A 131 12.05 -13.05 1.34
C LYS A 131 10.92 -13.37 0.33
N PHE A 132 11.33 -13.60 -0.92
CA PHE A 132 10.40 -13.71 -2.05
C PHE A 132 9.43 -14.89 -1.96
N PRO A 133 9.81 -16.10 -1.50
CA PRO A 133 8.86 -17.19 -1.34
C PRO A 133 7.75 -16.85 -0.36
N GLU A 134 8.10 -16.33 0.82
CA GLU A 134 7.15 -15.96 1.86
C GLU A 134 6.30 -14.74 1.45
N ALA A 135 6.88 -13.80 0.68
CA ALA A 135 6.16 -12.67 0.11
C ALA A 135 5.08 -13.13 -0.87
N LYS A 136 5.40 -14.12 -1.72
CA LYS A 136 4.44 -14.74 -2.64
C LYS A 136 3.28 -15.36 -1.88
N GLU A 137 3.57 -16.18 -0.86
CA GLU A 137 2.52 -16.81 -0.03
C GLU A 137 1.61 -15.77 0.63
N ALA A 138 2.18 -14.69 1.16
CA ALA A 138 1.39 -13.61 1.76
C ALA A 138 0.54 -12.87 0.71
N ALA A 139 1.06 -12.60 -0.47
CA ALA A 139 0.30 -11.98 -1.56
C ALA A 139 -0.85 -12.91 -2.03
N GLU A 140 -0.61 -14.21 -2.15
CA GLU A 140 -1.63 -15.20 -2.49
C GLU A 140 -2.71 -15.32 -1.40
N ALA A 141 -2.33 -15.23 -0.12
CA ALA A 141 -3.28 -15.21 0.98
C ALA A 141 -4.17 -13.95 0.96
N SER A 142 -3.64 -12.81 0.58
CA SER A 142 -4.42 -11.58 0.37
C SER A 142 -5.40 -11.74 -0.80
N LEU A 143 -4.93 -12.23 -1.95
CA LEU A 143 -5.73 -12.45 -3.16
C LEU A 143 -6.78 -13.54 -2.97
N ALA A 144 -6.56 -14.54 -2.12
CA ALA A 144 -7.56 -15.54 -1.78
C ALA A 144 -8.80 -14.96 -1.06
N ILE A 145 -8.65 -13.79 -0.44
CA ILE A 145 -9.73 -13.06 0.24
C ILE A 145 -10.37 -12.04 -0.71
N ASN A 146 -9.55 -11.31 -1.46
CA ASN A 146 -10.01 -10.31 -2.43
C ASN A 146 -9.08 -10.30 -3.64
N ASP A 147 -9.57 -10.77 -4.78
CA ASP A 147 -8.88 -10.88 -6.06
C ASP A 147 -9.45 -9.95 -7.14
N PHE A 148 -10.34 -9.04 -6.76
CA PHE A 148 -11.04 -8.15 -7.67
C PHE A 148 -10.07 -7.22 -8.41
N ILE A 149 -10.20 -7.13 -9.75
CA ILE A 149 -9.52 -6.16 -10.59
C ILE A 149 -10.59 -5.26 -11.24
N TYR A 150 -10.43 -3.96 -11.07
CA TYR A 150 -11.36 -2.99 -11.63
C TYR A 150 -11.19 -2.89 -13.16
N ASP A 151 -12.30 -2.99 -13.88
CA ASP A 151 -12.27 -2.75 -15.32
C ASP A 151 -12.27 -1.23 -15.58
N GLN A 152 -11.17 -0.73 -16.14
CA GLN A 152 -10.98 0.70 -16.38
C GLN A 152 -11.68 1.19 -17.66
N ARG A 153 -12.05 0.30 -18.57
CA ARG A 153 -12.65 0.67 -19.86
C ARG A 153 -13.93 1.49 -19.73
N PRO A 154 -14.94 1.06 -18.93
CA PRO A 154 -16.14 1.86 -18.74
C PRO A 154 -15.88 3.20 -18.04
N VAL A 155 -14.82 3.28 -17.22
CA VAL A 155 -14.44 4.54 -16.54
C VAL A 155 -13.89 5.54 -17.54
N ILE A 156 -13.06 5.08 -18.46
CA ILE A 156 -12.43 5.93 -19.49
C ILE A 156 -13.46 6.41 -20.50
N ASP A 157 -14.40 5.56 -20.85
CA ASP A 157 -15.50 5.93 -21.73
C ASP A 157 -16.54 6.85 -21.07
N GLY A 158 -16.39 7.12 -19.77
CA GLY A 158 -17.29 7.97 -18.99
C GLY A 158 -18.64 7.31 -18.66
N GLU A 159 -18.76 6.01 -18.87
CA GLU A 159 -20.00 5.25 -18.60
C GLU A 159 -20.18 4.97 -17.10
N VAL A 160 -19.06 4.83 -16.37
CA VAL A 160 -19.03 4.50 -14.94
C VAL A 160 -18.03 5.41 -14.24
N VAL A 161 -18.40 5.92 -13.07
CA VAL A 161 -17.47 6.61 -12.18
C VAL A 161 -16.86 5.59 -11.21
N ARG A 162 -15.53 5.47 -11.19
CA ARG A 162 -14.86 4.63 -10.20
C ARG A 162 -15.16 5.17 -8.81
N PRO A 163 -15.63 4.34 -7.87
CA PRO A 163 -15.85 4.79 -6.50
C PRO A 163 -14.53 5.22 -5.87
N TRP A 164 -14.48 6.38 -5.27
CA TRP A 164 -13.31 6.86 -4.55
C TRP A 164 -13.26 6.38 -3.10
N ILE A 165 -14.43 6.02 -2.54
CA ILE A 165 -14.57 5.28 -1.29
C ILE A 165 -15.20 3.94 -1.64
N ASP A 166 -14.75 2.89 -0.96
CA ASP A 166 -15.26 1.52 -1.16
C ASP A 166 -15.01 0.96 -2.57
N CYS A 167 -13.96 1.42 -3.26
CA CYS A 167 -13.49 0.73 -4.44
C CYS A 167 -13.09 -0.69 -4.06
N GLN A 168 -13.70 -1.68 -4.71
CA GLN A 168 -13.52 -3.08 -4.36
C GLN A 168 -12.08 -3.58 -4.58
N GLU A 169 -11.30 -2.87 -5.41
CA GLU A 169 -9.88 -3.12 -5.64
C GLU A 169 -9.01 -2.67 -4.45
N ASP A 170 -9.48 -1.66 -3.68
CA ASP A 170 -8.72 -1.13 -2.57
C ASP A 170 -8.79 -2.06 -1.36
N LEU A 171 -7.65 -2.55 -0.90
CA LEU A 171 -7.54 -3.33 0.33
C LEU A 171 -7.58 -2.45 1.58
N PHE A 172 -7.15 -1.21 1.43
CA PHE A 172 -7.24 -0.16 2.44
C PHE A 172 -7.14 1.20 1.77
N THR A 173 -7.99 2.16 2.18
CA THR A 173 -7.99 3.53 1.67
C THR A 173 -7.50 4.48 2.76
N ALA A 174 -6.38 5.15 2.51
CA ALA A 174 -5.89 6.25 3.33
C ALA A 174 -5.92 7.54 2.52
N PHE A 175 -6.42 8.60 3.13
CA PHE A 175 -6.50 9.92 2.49
C PHE A 175 -5.32 10.80 2.87
N TYR A 176 -4.84 11.56 1.90
CA TYR A 176 -3.93 12.68 2.12
C TYR A 176 -4.69 13.99 1.98
N GLU A 177 -4.44 14.92 2.90
CA GLU A 177 -5.09 16.25 2.89
C GLU A 177 -4.65 17.14 1.72
N ARG A 178 -3.60 16.77 1.00
CA ARG A 178 -3.08 17.55 -0.14
C ARG A 178 -2.97 16.69 -1.37
N PRO A 179 -3.49 17.15 -2.52
CA PRO A 179 -3.27 16.48 -3.78
C PRO A 179 -1.77 16.46 -4.09
N ASN A 180 -1.19 15.29 -4.22
CA ASN A 180 0.13 15.14 -4.80
C ASN A 180 -0.04 15.13 -6.32
N ILE A 181 0.37 16.20 -6.95
CA ILE A 181 0.40 16.26 -8.41
C ILE A 181 1.71 15.62 -8.83
N HIS A 182 1.61 14.50 -9.54
CA HIS A 182 2.74 13.81 -10.12
C HIS A 182 2.82 14.13 -11.60
N ALA A 183 3.99 14.58 -12.02
CA ALA A 183 4.31 14.74 -13.43
C ALA A 183 5.04 13.49 -13.92
N TYR A 184 4.68 13.02 -15.10
CA TYR A 184 5.39 11.93 -15.76
C TYR A 184 6.55 12.50 -16.57
N THR A 185 7.69 11.84 -16.50
CA THR A 185 8.83 12.16 -17.37
C THR A 185 8.60 11.59 -18.77
N ASP A 186 9.28 12.14 -19.76
CA ASP A 186 9.20 11.65 -21.14
C ASP A 186 9.64 10.18 -21.23
N GLU A 187 10.59 9.76 -20.38
CA GLU A 187 11.04 8.36 -20.32
C GLU A 187 9.92 7.43 -19.83
N ILE A 188 9.11 7.84 -18.86
CA ILE A 188 7.96 7.06 -18.40
C ILE A 188 6.90 7.03 -19.50
N MET A 189 6.60 8.17 -20.14
CA MET A 189 5.62 8.21 -21.21
C MET A 189 6.01 7.32 -22.39
N ALA A 190 7.31 7.22 -22.71
CA ALA A 190 7.82 6.36 -23.79
C ALA A 190 7.65 4.85 -23.50
N GLN A 191 7.33 4.45 -22.27
CA GLN A 191 7.06 3.03 -21.92
C GLN A 191 5.64 2.59 -22.31
N PHE A 192 4.74 3.52 -22.54
CA PHE A 192 3.36 3.18 -22.92
C PHE A 192 3.26 2.94 -24.42
N GLU A 193 2.60 1.86 -24.82
CA GLU A 193 2.31 1.58 -26.22
C GLU A 193 1.27 2.58 -26.74
N PRO A 194 1.50 3.20 -27.93
CA PRO A 194 0.50 4.04 -28.58
C PRO A 194 -0.79 3.23 -28.78
N GLY A 195 -1.90 3.77 -28.29
CA GLY A 195 -3.20 3.09 -28.36
C GLY A 195 -3.56 2.24 -27.13
N SER A 196 -2.65 2.13 -26.14
CA SER A 196 -3.06 1.60 -24.84
C SER A 196 -4.07 2.55 -24.20
N ILE A 197 -5.00 1.99 -23.42
CA ILE A 197 -6.01 2.76 -22.69
C ILE A 197 -5.34 3.78 -21.78
N SER A 198 -4.33 3.37 -21.03
CA SER A 198 -3.55 4.24 -20.15
C SER A 198 -2.91 5.40 -20.90
N PHE A 199 -2.30 5.15 -22.07
CA PHE A 199 -1.69 6.20 -22.89
C PHE A 199 -2.72 7.22 -23.39
N ASN A 200 -3.90 6.77 -23.79
CA ASN A 200 -4.96 7.66 -24.29
C ASN A 200 -5.68 8.43 -23.18
N HIS A 201 -5.59 7.93 -21.95
CA HIS A 201 -6.18 8.59 -20.78
C HIS A 201 -5.23 9.60 -20.11
N PHE A 202 -3.93 9.49 -20.37
CA PHE A 202 -2.96 10.50 -19.96
C PHE A 202 -3.23 11.81 -20.72
N PRO A 203 -3.02 12.94 -20.09
CA PRO A 203 -3.77 14.15 -20.20
C PRO A 203 -4.02 14.55 -21.62
N LYS A 204 -5.26 14.56 -21.93
CA LYS A 204 -5.70 15.46 -22.99
C LYS A 204 -5.34 16.87 -22.52
N ILE A 205 -4.39 17.50 -23.20
CA ILE A 205 -4.36 18.94 -23.30
C ILE A 205 -5.82 19.30 -23.56
N ASP A 206 -6.43 20.14 -22.72
CA ASP A 206 -7.81 20.54 -22.95
C ASP A 206 -7.96 21.04 -24.40
N GLU A 207 -9.15 21.02 -24.94
CA GLU A 207 -9.42 21.42 -26.32
C GLU A 207 -8.95 22.86 -26.63
N SER A 208 -8.65 23.67 -25.59
CA SER A 208 -8.08 25.00 -25.69
C SER A 208 -6.57 25.02 -25.96
N GLY A 209 -5.90 23.88 -25.90
CA GLY A 209 -4.45 23.74 -26.07
C GLY A 209 -3.62 24.25 -24.88
N PHE A 210 -4.26 24.55 -23.76
CA PHE A 210 -3.59 24.99 -22.54
C PHE A 210 -3.24 23.79 -21.65
N PRO A 211 -1.96 23.46 -21.51
CA PRO A 211 -1.55 22.47 -20.51
C PRO A 211 -1.79 23.08 -19.12
N ILE A 212 -2.68 22.45 -18.33
CA ILE A 212 -2.95 22.85 -16.93
C ILE A 212 -1.66 22.98 -16.12
N GLY A 213 -0.66 22.13 -16.41
CA GLY A 213 0.67 22.22 -15.83
C GLY A 213 1.39 23.55 -16.10
N LEU A 214 1.16 24.19 -17.26
CA LEU A 214 1.75 25.50 -17.55
C LEU A 214 1.17 26.61 -16.69
N ILE A 215 -0.13 26.55 -16.40
CA ILE A 215 -0.82 27.57 -15.59
C ILE A 215 -0.44 27.45 -14.12
N ILE A 216 -0.33 26.22 -13.60
CA ILE A 216 -0.12 25.98 -12.17
C ILE A 216 1.37 25.99 -11.79
N TYR A 217 2.25 25.48 -12.67
CA TYR A 217 3.68 25.27 -12.35
C TYR A 217 4.64 25.99 -13.28
N GLY A 218 4.16 26.63 -14.35
CA GLY A 218 5.01 27.35 -15.30
C GLY A 218 5.98 26.48 -16.10
N VAL A 219 5.76 25.17 -16.16
CA VAL A 219 6.62 24.20 -16.86
C VAL A 219 5.93 23.71 -18.12
N PRO A 220 6.40 24.13 -19.33
CA PRO A 220 5.85 23.66 -20.59
C PRO A 220 6.05 22.16 -20.77
N GLY A 221 5.05 21.48 -21.33
CA GLY A 221 5.16 20.07 -21.71
C GLY A 221 5.07 19.08 -20.52
N LEU A 222 4.66 19.56 -19.34
CA LEU A 222 4.45 18.69 -18.20
C LEU A 222 3.22 17.79 -18.43
N THR A 223 3.45 16.51 -18.62
CA THR A 223 2.39 15.52 -18.68
C THR A 223 1.93 15.17 -17.26
N MET A 224 0.70 15.48 -16.95
CA MET A 224 0.13 15.25 -15.62
C MET A 224 -0.90 14.13 -15.70
N TRP A 225 -1.00 13.35 -14.64
CA TRP A 225 -2.16 12.49 -14.45
C TRP A 225 -3.39 13.37 -14.30
N ASP A 226 -4.27 13.37 -15.27
CA ASP A 226 -5.60 13.93 -15.14
C ASP A 226 -6.45 12.94 -14.36
N ASN A 227 -6.25 12.97 -13.07
CA ASN A 227 -7.17 12.35 -12.17
C ASN A 227 -8.28 13.40 -11.95
N ASN A 228 -9.43 13.25 -12.56
CA ASN A 228 -10.62 14.07 -12.24
C ASN A 228 -10.93 14.03 -10.73
N ASP A 229 -10.33 13.10 -10.01
CA ASP A 229 -10.32 12.98 -8.57
C ASP A 229 -9.11 13.73 -7.97
N PHE A 230 -9.08 15.03 -8.14
CA PHE A 230 -8.05 15.93 -7.59
C PHE A 230 -7.76 15.76 -6.10
N TYR A 231 -8.52 14.94 -5.40
CA TYR A 231 -8.52 14.88 -3.94
C TYR A 231 -8.10 13.54 -3.34
N MET A 232 -7.84 12.50 -4.15
CA MET A 232 -7.74 11.16 -3.57
C MET A 232 -6.70 10.25 -4.22
N THR A 233 -5.48 10.38 -3.76
CA THR A 233 -4.54 9.26 -3.84
C THR A 233 -4.76 8.36 -2.63
N THR A 234 -5.13 7.10 -2.86
CA THR A 234 -5.16 6.13 -1.79
C THR A 234 -3.72 5.83 -1.36
N GLY A 235 -3.37 6.13 -0.11
CA GLY A 235 -2.08 5.74 0.45
C GLY A 235 -2.07 4.29 0.92
N GLY A 236 -3.12 3.52 0.60
CA GLY A 236 -3.24 2.11 0.92
C GLY A 236 -2.70 1.19 -0.19
N LEU A 237 -2.88 -0.09 0.00
CA LEU A 237 -2.53 -1.12 -0.98
C LEU A 237 -3.80 -1.61 -1.69
N THR A 238 -3.61 -2.07 -2.92
CA THR A 238 -4.67 -2.60 -3.77
C THR A 238 -4.44 -4.09 -4.09
N THR A 239 -5.45 -4.72 -4.67
CA THR A 239 -5.30 -6.07 -5.21
C THR A 239 -4.26 -6.13 -6.34
N ILE A 240 -4.16 -5.07 -7.14
CA ILE A 240 -3.14 -4.94 -8.20
C ILE A 240 -1.72 -5.00 -7.60
N ASP A 241 -1.47 -4.34 -6.45
CA ASP A 241 -0.19 -4.46 -5.76
C ASP A 241 0.15 -5.91 -5.43
N MET A 242 -0.84 -6.71 -5.06
CA MET A 242 -0.64 -8.12 -4.71
C MET A 242 -0.41 -8.99 -5.95
N TYR A 243 -1.13 -8.74 -7.04
CA TYR A 243 -0.87 -9.39 -8.32
C TYR A 243 0.55 -9.10 -8.83
N LEU A 244 0.98 -7.84 -8.79
CA LEU A 244 2.32 -7.44 -9.20
C LEU A 244 3.40 -8.02 -8.27
N THR A 245 3.16 -8.04 -6.96
CA THR A 245 4.06 -8.68 -5.99
C THR A 245 4.21 -10.18 -6.29
N ARG A 246 3.10 -10.88 -6.56
CA ARG A 246 3.11 -12.30 -6.95
C ARG A 246 3.88 -12.52 -8.26
N ALA A 247 3.63 -11.68 -9.27
CA ALA A 247 4.32 -11.78 -10.55
C ALA A 247 5.85 -11.58 -10.39
N GLU A 248 6.28 -10.58 -9.62
CA GLU A 248 7.69 -10.34 -9.33
C GLU A 248 8.33 -11.54 -8.61
N CYS A 249 7.67 -12.11 -7.61
CA CYS A 249 8.18 -13.29 -6.91
C CYS A 249 8.34 -14.49 -7.85
N LEU A 250 7.40 -14.70 -8.79
CA LEU A 250 7.49 -15.75 -9.79
C LEU A 250 8.66 -15.52 -10.75
N ILE A 251 8.85 -14.30 -11.24
CA ILE A 251 9.98 -13.93 -12.10
C ILE A 251 11.31 -14.19 -11.39
N ARG A 252 11.43 -13.83 -10.12
CA ARG A 252 12.66 -14.05 -9.33
C ARG A 252 12.89 -15.52 -8.99
N SER A 253 11.85 -16.31 -8.82
CA SER A 253 11.95 -17.76 -8.64
C SER A 253 12.44 -18.45 -9.90
N ASN A 254 11.88 -18.11 -11.06
CA ASN A 254 12.23 -18.61 -12.38
C ASN A 254 12.28 -20.15 -12.45
N LYS A 255 11.35 -20.84 -11.79
CA LYS A 255 11.26 -22.30 -11.74
C LYS A 255 10.07 -22.81 -12.55
N GLY A 256 10.27 -23.89 -13.31
CA GLY A 256 9.18 -24.51 -14.06
C GLY A 256 8.48 -23.53 -14.99
N ASP A 257 7.18 -23.32 -14.76
CA ASP A 257 6.33 -22.43 -15.54
C ASP A 257 6.10 -21.04 -14.89
N ASP A 258 6.93 -20.67 -13.88
CA ASP A 258 6.77 -19.43 -13.13
C ASP A 258 6.73 -18.19 -14.04
N LEU A 259 7.59 -18.12 -15.05
CA LEU A 259 7.60 -17.00 -16.01
C LEU A 259 6.30 -16.89 -16.79
N GLN A 260 5.75 -18.05 -17.23
CA GLN A 260 4.48 -18.06 -17.94
C GLN A 260 3.33 -17.62 -17.03
N GLN A 261 3.34 -18.05 -15.75
CA GLN A 261 2.35 -17.61 -14.78
C GLN A 261 2.44 -16.10 -14.53
N ALA A 262 3.66 -15.55 -14.38
CA ALA A 262 3.86 -14.12 -14.24
C ALA A 262 3.34 -13.33 -15.45
N MET A 263 3.62 -13.78 -16.65
CA MET A 263 3.10 -13.20 -17.90
C MET A 263 1.56 -13.22 -17.94
N ASN A 264 0.95 -14.31 -17.53
CA ASN A 264 -0.51 -14.43 -17.49
C ASN A 264 -1.12 -13.42 -16.49
N ILE A 265 -0.49 -13.22 -15.32
CA ILE A 265 -0.92 -12.21 -14.34
C ILE A 265 -0.87 -10.80 -14.96
N ILE A 266 0.25 -10.44 -15.57
CA ILE A 266 0.41 -9.11 -16.20
C ILE A 266 -0.62 -8.91 -17.31
N ASN A 267 -0.84 -9.92 -18.16
CA ASN A 267 -1.84 -9.82 -19.24
C ASN A 267 -3.26 -9.68 -18.67
N THR A 268 -3.60 -10.39 -17.58
CA THR A 268 -4.91 -10.25 -16.92
C THR A 268 -5.14 -8.82 -16.45
N ILE A 269 -4.12 -8.17 -15.89
CA ILE A 269 -4.21 -6.75 -15.48
C ILE A 269 -4.36 -5.84 -16.70
N ARG A 270 -3.61 -6.10 -17.78
CA ARG A 270 -3.66 -5.29 -19.02
C ARG A 270 -4.98 -5.38 -19.77
N GLU A 271 -5.74 -6.44 -19.57
CA GLU A 271 -7.06 -6.64 -20.19
C GLU A 271 -8.20 -5.92 -19.47
N LYS A 272 -7.91 -5.31 -18.33
CA LYS A 272 -8.88 -4.57 -17.51
C LYS A 272 -8.65 -3.07 -17.56
#